data_3984a8c1a7dfaf1fa62b9c34b563adfe
#
_entry.id   3984a8c1a7dfaf1fa62b9c34b563adfe
#
_cell.length_a   1.000
_cell.length_b   1.000
_cell.length_c   1.000
_cell.angle_alpha   90.00
_cell.angle_beta   90.00
_cell.angle_gamma   90.00
#
_symmetry.space_group_name_H-M   'P 1'
#
loop_
_entity.id
_entity.type
_entity.pdbx_description
1 polymer ?
#
loop_
_entity_poly.entity_id
_entity_poly.type
_entity_poly.pdbx_seq_one_letter_code
_entity_poly.pdbx_strand_id
1 'polypeptide(L)'
;MSESKRGRQVGTYLEGSLTYQVSELETGDAMLVPQASAHTRSMCLNAVKTVQKVKPRALYTVKTFTASHRSDEETFKLVKIERVK
;
A
#
# COMPACT_ATOMS: atom_id res chain seq x y z
N MET A 1 10.42 -19.66 10.45
CA MET A 1 10.04 -19.66 10.65
C MET A 1 9.19 -19.44 10.96
N SER A 2 8.85 -19.22 11.04
CA SER A 2 8.30 -18.90 11.30
C SER A 2 7.36 -18.90 11.90
N GLU A 3 7.22 -19.20 12.56
CA GLU A 3 6.40 -19.21 13.44
C GLU A 3 5.50 -18.23 13.46
N SER A 4 5.70 -17.39 13.00
CA SER A 4 4.87 -16.31 13.05
C SER A 4 3.60 -16.50 12.46
N LYS A 5 3.25 -17.54 11.96
CA LYS A 5 2.09 -17.69 11.38
C LYS A 5 1.01 -17.75 12.21
N ARG A 6 0.97 -18.37 13.28
CA ARG A 6 -0.15 -18.41 14.06
C ARG A 6 -0.13 -17.43 15.08
N GLY A 7 -1.17 -16.94 15.61
CA GLY A 7 -1.20 -15.98 16.65
C GLY A 7 -0.62 -14.67 16.26
N ARG A 8 -0.96 -14.18 15.10
CA ARG A 8 -0.45 -12.93 14.66
C ARG A 8 -0.81 -11.84 15.63
N GLN A 9 0.16 -11.05 16.06
CA GLN A 9 -0.08 -9.97 16.97
C GLN A 9 -0.46 -8.73 16.22
N VAL A 10 -1.04 -7.77 16.94
CA VAL A 10 -1.37 -6.49 16.36
C VAL A 10 -0.10 -5.87 15.83
N GLY A 11 -0.12 -5.43 14.60
CA GLY A 11 1.05 -4.83 13.97
C GLY A 11 1.90 -5.82 13.20
N THR A 12 1.55 -7.09 13.21
CA THR A 12 2.31 -8.09 12.48
C THR A 12 1.48 -8.54 11.29
N TYR A 13 2.08 -8.48 10.11
CA TYR A 13 1.38 -8.79 8.87
C TYR A 13 2.17 -9.81 8.07
N LEU A 14 1.48 -10.50 7.18
CA LEU A 14 2.17 -11.44 6.31
C LEU A 14 3.14 -10.70 5.42
N GLU A 15 4.35 -11.20 5.38
CA GLU A 15 5.39 -10.62 4.55
C GLU A 15 4.95 -10.68 3.11
N GLY A 16 5.13 -9.60 2.36
CA GLY A 16 4.72 -9.55 0.98
C GLY A 16 3.29 -9.08 0.76
N SER A 17 2.49 -8.99 1.82
CA SER A 17 1.13 -8.47 1.66
C SER A 17 1.18 -6.97 1.46
N LEU A 18 0.10 -6.43 0.91
CA LEU A 18 0.02 -4.99 0.71
C LEU A 18 0.11 -4.26 2.05
N THR A 19 -0.59 -4.76 3.06
CA THR A 19 -0.56 -4.15 4.38
C THR A 19 0.85 -4.15 4.95
N TYR A 20 1.57 -5.25 4.77
CA TYR A 20 2.95 -5.32 5.23
C TYR A 20 3.81 -4.27 4.52
N GLN A 21 3.66 -4.16 3.21
CA GLN A 21 4.46 -3.21 2.45
C GLN A 21 4.17 -1.78 2.89
N VAL A 22 2.91 -1.44 3.14
CA VAL A 22 2.55 -0.13 3.62
C VAL A 22 3.17 0.11 4.99
N SER A 23 3.18 -0.91 5.85
CA SER A 23 3.71 -0.76 7.20
C SER A 23 5.21 -0.51 7.20
N GLU A 24 5.91 -0.90 6.13
CA GLU A 24 7.35 -0.72 6.04
C GLU A 24 7.74 0.63 5.45
N LEU A 25 6.80 1.42 5.01
CA LEU A 25 7.12 2.74 4.47
C LEU A 25 7.59 3.66 5.58
N GLU A 26 8.67 4.38 5.32
CA GLU A 26 9.16 5.38 6.24
C GLU A 26 8.67 6.74 5.78
N THR A 27 8.77 7.73 6.64
CA THR A 27 8.34 9.07 6.29
C THR A 27 9.05 9.53 5.03
N GLY A 28 8.26 9.96 4.06
CA GLY A 28 8.80 10.39 2.78
C GLY A 28 8.84 9.30 1.73
N ASP A 29 8.60 8.04 2.12
CA ASP A 29 8.61 6.95 1.17
C ASP A 29 7.28 6.81 0.50
N ALA A 30 7.30 6.22 -0.68
CA ALA A 30 6.09 5.96 -1.43
C ALA A 30 6.20 4.62 -2.13
N MET A 31 5.07 4.04 -2.45
CA MET A 31 5.02 2.81 -3.24
C MET A 31 3.95 2.97 -4.29
N LEU A 32 4.14 2.27 -5.40
CA LEU A 32 3.19 2.29 -6.51
C LEU A 32 2.58 0.90 -6.65
N VAL A 33 1.27 0.87 -6.79
CA VAL A 33 0.54 -0.38 -6.94
C VAL A 33 -0.20 -0.30 -8.27
N PRO A 34 0.10 -1.19 -9.22
CA PRO A 34 -0.64 -1.18 -10.48
C PRO A 34 -2.11 -1.47 -10.22
N GLN A 35 -2.98 -0.74 -10.87
CA GLN A 35 -4.41 -0.94 -10.68
C GLN A 35 -4.87 -2.10 -11.55
N ALA A 36 -5.00 -3.26 -10.93
CA ALA A 36 -5.37 -4.46 -11.65
C ALA A 36 -6.87 -4.64 -11.74
N SER A 37 -7.63 -3.99 -10.87
CA SER A 37 -9.08 -4.14 -10.88
C SER A 37 -9.70 -2.89 -10.27
N ALA A 38 -11.01 -2.83 -10.32
CA ALA A 38 -11.73 -1.71 -9.73
C ALA A 38 -11.56 -1.66 -8.22
N HIS A 39 -11.12 -2.77 -7.61
CA HIS A 39 -10.99 -2.82 -6.16
C HIS A 39 -9.60 -2.44 -5.65
N THR A 40 -8.65 -2.22 -6.56
CA THR A 40 -7.27 -1.97 -6.14
C THR A 40 -7.17 -0.77 -5.21
N ARG A 41 -7.85 0.33 -5.56
CA ARG A 41 -7.79 1.51 -4.71
C ARG A 41 -8.39 1.26 -3.33
N SER A 42 -9.49 0.53 -3.27
CA SER A 42 -10.11 0.19 -1.99
C SER A 42 -9.18 -0.66 -1.15
N MET A 43 -8.47 -1.59 -1.78
CA MET A 43 -7.52 -2.42 -1.07
C MET A 43 -6.39 -1.57 -0.50
N CYS A 44 -5.93 -0.59 -1.27
CA CYS A 44 -4.88 0.29 -0.78
C CYS A 44 -5.36 1.13 0.39
N LEU A 45 -6.58 1.66 0.30
CA LEU A 45 -7.13 2.45 1.39
C LEU A 45 -7.31 1.61 2.64
N ASN A 46 -7.75 0.36 2.48
CA ASN A 46 -7.93 -0.52 3.64
C ASN A 46 -6.60 -0.87 4.27
N ALA A 47 -5.56 -1.08 3.44
CA ALA A 47 -4.23 -1.37 3.97
C ALA A 47 -3.72 -0.20 4.80
N VAL A 48 -3.93 1.02 4.30
CA VAL A 48 -3.52 2.21 5.02
C VAL A 48 -4.28 2.33 6.34
N LYS A 49 -5.58 2.10 6.33
CA LYS A 49 -6.36 2.17 7.55
C LYS A 49 -5.89 1.17 8.58
N THR A 50 -5.57 -0.05 8.12
CA THR A 50 -5.10 -1.09 9.01
C THR A 50 -3.79 -0.70 9.66
N VAL A 51 -2.87 -0.15 8.87
CA VAL A 51 -1.57 0.26 9.39
C VAL A 51 -1.74 1.43 10.36
N GLN A 52 -2.64 2.35 10.06
CA GLN A 52 -2.85 3.50 10.93
C GLN A 52 -3.43 3.14 12.28
N LYS A 53 -4.08 2.00 12.39
CA LYS A 53 -4.55 1.55 13.70
C LYS A 53 -3.39 1.24 14.61
N VAL A 54 -2.26 0.82 14.03
CA VAL A 54 -1.06 0.51 14.81
C VAL A 54 -0.16 1.72 14.92
N LYS A 55 -0.14 2.55 13.89
CA LYS A 55 0.70 3.74 13.86
C LYS A 55 -0.19 4.98 13.75
N PRO A 56 -0.88 5.35 14.83
CA PRO A 56 -1.90 6.39 14.73
C PRO A 56 -1.36 7.77 14.38
N ARG A 57 -0.07 7.99 14.54
CA ARG A 57 0.51 9.28 14.18
C ARG A 57 1.03 9.33 12.76
N ALA A 58 1.05 8.20 12.06
CA ALA A 58 1.50 8.18 10.69
C ALA A 58 0.39 8.69 9.77
N LEU A 59 0.76 9.49 8.80
CA LEU A 59 -0.19 10.00 7.83
C LEU A 59 0.20 9.50 6.45
N TYR A 60 -0.78 9.07 5.70
CA TYR A 60 -0.57 8.51 4.38
C TYR A 60 -1.49 9.21 3.41
N THR A 61 -1.05 9.33 2.16
CA THR A 61 -1.91 9.78 1.07
C THR A 61 -2.02 8.64 0.06
N VAL A 62 -3.17 8.55 -0.58
CA VAL A 62 -3.43 7.54 -1.60
C VAL A 62 -3.96 8.29 -2.82
N LYS A 63 -3.22 8.22 -3.92
CA LYS A 63 -3.59 8.93 -5.14
C LYS A 63 -3.54 7.98 -6.32
N THR A 64 -4.37 8.24 -7.31
CA THR A 64 -4.40 7.44 -8.51
C THR A 64 -3.84 8.27 -9.66
N PHE A 65 -2.95 7.66 -10.42
CA PHE A 65 -2.34 8.30 -11.58
C PHE A 65 -2.62 7.46 -12.81
N THR A 66 -2.70 8.15 -13.95
CA THR A 66 -2.75 7.48 -15.24
C THR A 66 -1.38 7.59 -15.87
N ALA A 67 -0.86 6.48 -16.34
CA ALA A 67 0.42 6.44 -17.01
C ALA A 67 0.25 5.85 -18.38
N SER A 68 1.17 6.12 -19.29
CA SER A 68 1.11 5.55 -20.62
C SER A 68 2.51 5.15 -21.06
N HIS A 69 2.55 4.16 -21.95
CA HIS A 69 3.79 3.81 -22.57
C HIS A 69 4.18 4.88 -23.54
N ARG A 70 5.48 5.15 -23.64
CA ARG A 70 5.89 6.25 -24.44
C ARG A 70 5.58 6.05 -25.91
N SER A 71 5.58 4.86 -26.41
CA SER A 71 5.38 4.68 -27.83
C SER A 71 4.05 4.06 -28.17
N ASP A 72 3.21 3.71 -27.22
CA ASP A 72 1.93 3.23 -27.56
C ASP A 72 0.92 4.08 -26.96
N GLU A 73 -0.30 3.89 -27.29
CA GLU A 73 -1.36 4.67 -26.76
C GLU A 73 -2.07 4.03 -25.64
N GLU A 74 -1.57 2.88 -25.19
CA GLU A 74 -2.16 2.22 -24.05
C GLU A 74 -1.87 2.99 -22.79
N THR A 75 -2.87 3.11 -21.94
CA THR A 75 -2.69 3.75 -20.65
C THR A 75 -3.00 2.74 -19.56
N PHE A 76 -2.44 2.96 -18.40
CA PHE A 76 -2.73 2.14 -17.26
C PHE A 76 -2.73 3.01 -16.02
N LYS A 77 -3.34 2.52 -14.96
CA LYS A 77 -3.48 3.30 -13.74
C LYS A 77 -2.61 2.73 -12.65
N LEU A 78 -2.09 3.63 -11.84
CA LEU A 78 -1.28 3.27 -10.69
C LEU A 78 -1.86 3.96 -9.48
N VAL A 79 -1.86 3.26 -8.35
CA VAL A 79 -2.24 3.85 -7.08
C VAL A 79 -0.97 4.10 -6.30
N LYS A 80 -0.76 5.33 -5.89
CA LYS A 80 0.44 5.70 -5.13
C LYS A 80 0.05 5.86 -3.67
N ILE A 81 0.75 5.14 -2.81
CA ILE A 81 0.61 5.29 -1.37
C ILE A 81 1.87 5.95 -0.87
N GLU A 82 1.74 7.08 -0.23
CA GLU A 82 2.89 7.82 0.25
C GLU A 82 2.73 8.08 1.73
N ARG A 83 3.78 7.82 2.49
CA ARG A 83 3.78 8.16 3.91
C ARG A 83 4.32 9.57 4.07
N VAL A 84 3.45 10.45 4.52
CA VAL A 84 3.78 11.86 4.63
C VAL A 84 4.39 12.18 5.99
N LYS A 85 3.98 11.46 7.02
CA LYS A 85 4.44 11.81 8.34
C LYS A 85 4.73 10.61 9.21
#